data_e71d83b9b5cd3ef9769d8e47753119dc
#
_entry.id   e71d83b9b5cd3ef9769d8e47753119dc
#
_cell.length_a   1.000
_cell.length_b   1.000
_cell.length_c   1.000
_cell.angle_alpha   90.00
_cell.angle_beta   90.00
_cell.angle_gamma   90.00
#
_symmetry.space_group_name_H-M   'P 1'
#
loop_
_entity.id
_entity.type
_entity.pdbx_description
1 polymer ?
#
loop_
_entity_poly.entity_id
_entity_poly.type
_entity_poly.pdbx_seq_one_letter_code
_entity_poly.pdbx_strand_id
1 'polypeptide(L)'
;VITVFDAVMMTIMVLVKMIVYVDFKLTLFAFIPLIFIAFGCYFYGIESKKRQVKRQDAFSFLSDKVQESIAGIRVVKAFVQEDEDFKEFEKACENSREKNLDVVKLRAVFGPALDGVIGISVIITLLAGGKMVLDGQVSIGQFVAFNSYIDMLVWPMIAAGDCINTFSQAAAAWGRIRTIFEEKPDIVDLVPPETLAGDND
;
A
#
# COMPACT_ATOMS: atom_id res chain seq x y z
N VAL A 1 11.97 4.19 1.57
CA VAL A 1 12.73 5.32 0.97
C VAL A 1 13.32 4.91 -0.37
N ILE A 2 14.05 3.80 -0.46
CA ILE A 2 14.69 3.32 -1.71
C ILE A 2 13.63 3.08 -2.80
N THR A 3 12.52 2.41 -2.49
CA THR A 3 11.42 2.13 -3.43
C THR A 3 10.77 3.40 -3.99
N VAL A 4 10.64 4.45 -3.16
CA VAL A 4 10.11 5.75 -3.61
C VAL A 4 11.07 6.42 -4.57
N PHE A 5 12.35 6.45 -4.21
CA PHE A 5 13.38 7.04 -5.05
C PHE A 5 13.48 6.33 -6.40
N ASP A 6 13.50 4.99 -6.37
CA ASP A 6 13.53 4.16 -7.58
C ASP A 6 12.31 4.40 -8.48
N ALA A 7 11.09 4.40 -7.91
CA ALA A 7 9.87 4.68 -8.65
C ALA A 7 9.86 6.06 -9.31
N VAL A 8 10.31 7.10 -8.59
CA VAL A 8 10.39 8.47 -9.13
C VAL A 8 11.43 8.57 -10.23
N MET A 9 12.65 8.04 -9.99
CA MET A 9 13.72 8.07 -10.98
C MET A 9 13.36 7.29 -12.25
N MET A 10 12.77 6.10 -12.09
CA MET A 10 12.31 5.28 -13.20
C MET A 10 11.22 5.97 -14.00
N THR A 11 10.23 6.58 -13.33
CA THR A 11 9.16 7.35 -14.01
C THR A 11 9.74 8.50 -14.83
N ILE A 12 10.61 9.31 -14.23
CA ILE A 12 11.22 10.45 -14.92
C ILE A 12 12.04 9.97 -16.13
N MET A 13 12.87 8.94 -15.94
CA MET A 13 13.73 8.42 -17.01
C MET A 13 12.90 7.86 -18.17
N VAL A 14 11.85 7.09 -17.88
CA VAL A 14 10.99 6.50 -18.91
C VAL A 14 10.22 7.57 -19.65
N LEU A 15 9.65 8.57 -18.95
CA LEU A 15 8.95 9.68 -19.57
C LEU A 15 9.84 10.52 -20.49
N VAL A 16 11.05 10.83 -20.04
CA VAL A 16 12.03 11.55 -20.89
C VAL A 16 12.34 10.74 -22.14
N LYS A 17 12.55 9.43 -21.99
CA LYS A 17 12.81 8.55 -23.16
C LYS A 17 11.62 8.48 -24.11
N MET A 18 10.39 8.37 -23.61
CA MET A 18 9.18 8.36 -24.44
C MET A 18 9.03 9.65 -25.24
N ILE A 19 9.27 10.80 -24.62
CA ILE A 19 9.13 12.11 -25.28
C ILE A 19 10.26 12.35 -26.30
N VAL A 20 11.50 12.00 -25.96
CA VAL A 20 12.69 12.34 -26.78
C VAL A 20 12.87 11.35 -27.95
N TYR A 21 12.63 10.05 -27.70
CA TYR A 21 12.98 9.00 -28.69
C TYR A 21 11.81 8.49 -29.50
N VAL A 22 10.55 8.74 -29.08
CA VAL A 22 9.39 8.21 -29.81
C VAL A 22 8.61 9.35 -30.47
N ASP A 23 7.67 9.92 -29.77
CA ASP A 23 6.86 11.06 -30.21
C ASP A 23 6.03 11.61 -29.05
N PHE A 24 5.90 12.93 -28.98
CA PHE A 24 5.11 13.59 -27.94
C PHE A 24 3.63 13.26 -28.00
N LYS A 25 3.05 13.16 -29.22
CA LYS A 25 1.62 12.87 -29.40
C LYS A 25 1.27 11.45 -28.94
N LEU A 26 2.11 10.46 -29.30
CA LEU A 26 1.91 9.08 -28.90
C LEU A 26 2.02 8.94 -27.37
N THR A 27 2.99 9.63 -26.78
CA THR A 27 3.16 9.69 -25.31
C THR A 27 1.92 10.26 -24.63
N LEU A 28 1.33 11.33 -25.17
CA LEU A 28 0.13 11.95 -24.61
C LEU A 28 -1.07 10.99 -24.62
N PHE A 29 -1.28 10.25 -25.72
CA PHE A 29 -2.35 9.24 -25.81
C PHE A 29 -2.18 8.09 -24.81
N ALA A 30 -0.95 7.64 -24.58
CA ALA A 30 -0.67 6.60 -23.60
C ALA A 30 -0.80 7.08 -22.15
N PHE A 31 -0.67 8.40 -21.91
CA PHE A 31 -0.79 8.96 -20.56
C PHE A 31 -2.22 8.92 -20.03
N ILE A 32 -3.22 8.96 -20.89
CA ILE A 32 -4.64 8.95 -20.50
C ILE A 32 -4.98 7.70 -19.65
N PRO A 33 -4.74 6.46 -20.11
CA PRO A 33 -4.99 5.27 -19.29
C PRO A 33 -4.16 5.22 -18.00
N LEU A 34 -2.91 5.71 -18.03
CA LEU A 34 -2.03 5.71 -16.86
C LEU A 34 -2.57 6.61 -15.73
N ILE A 35 -3.20 7.74 -16.06
CA ILE A 35 -3.88 8.60 -15.09
C ILE A 35 -5.03 7.82 -14.42
N PHE A 36 -5.83 7.06 -15.19
CA PHE A 36 -6.90 6.24 -14.64
C PHE A 36 -6.36 5.14 -13.69
N ILE A 37 -5.22 4.54 -14.02
CA ILE A 37 -4.54 3.58 -13.12
C ILE A 37 -4.14 4.26 -11.82
N ALA A 38 -3.52 5.44 -11.87
CA ALA A 38 -3.11 6.18 -10.67
C ALA A 38 -4.30 6.52 -9.76
N PHE A 39 -5.41 7.00 -10.34
CA PHE A 39 -6.66 7.25 -9.61
C PHE A 39 -7.25 5.96 -9.02
N GLY A 40 -7.29 4.89 -9.80
CA GLY A 40 -7.77 3.59 -9.35
C GLY A 40 -6.96 3.06 -8.17
N CYS A 41 -5.63 3.13 -8.24
CA CYS A 41 -4.72 2.74 -7.16
C CYS A 41 -4.94 3.59 -5.89
N TYR A 42 -5.14 4.89 -6.04
CA TYR A 42 -5.41 5.78 -4.91
C TYR A 42 -6.70 5.40 -4.16
N PHE A 43 -7.81 5.24 -4.88
CA PHE A 43 -9.08 4.84 -4.28
C PHE A 43 -9.04 3.44 -3.69
N TYR A 44 -8.39 2.51 -4.39
CA TYR A 44 -8.14 1.17 -3.86
C TYR A 44 -7.35 1.19 -2.57
N GLY A 45 -6.30 2.00 -2.49
CA GLY A 45 -5.47 2.14 -1.29
C GLY A 45 -6.27 2.58 -0.07
N ILE A 46 -7.13 3.59 -0.23
CA ILE A 46 -8.01 4.10 0.85
C ILE A 46 -8.99 3.01 1.32
N GLU A 47 -9.71 2.37 0.38
CA GLU A 47 -10.72 1.37 0.72
C GLU A 47 -10.07 0.09 1.27
N SER A 48 -8.94 -0.32 0.72
CA SER A 48 -8.16 -1.45 1.21
C SER A 48 -7.71 -1.24 2.65
N LYS A 49 -7.16 -0.06 2.98
CA LYS A 49 -6.76 0.29 4.34
C LYS A 49 -7.93 0.21 5.32
N LYS A 50 -9.09 0.76 4.96
CA LYS A 50 -10.29 0.73 5.79
C LYS A 50 -10.75 -0.70 6.10
N ARG A 51 -10.73 -1.58 5.09
CA ARG A 51 -11.11 -3.00 5.26
C ARG A 51 -10.05 -3.78 6.04
N GLN A 52 -8.76 -3.47 5.84
CA GLN A 52 -7.65 -4.07 6.58
C GLN A 52 -7.76 -3.80 8.09
N VAL A 53 -8.09 -2.56 8.49
CA VAL A 53 -8.31 -2.22 9.91
C VAL A 53 -9.44 -3.06 10.48
N LYS A 54 -10.60 -3.11 9.82
CA LYS A 54 -11.74 -3.92 10.27
C LYS A 54 -11.40 -5.42 10.39
N ARG A 55 -10.61 -5.94 9.45
CA ARG A 55 -10.11 -7.32 9.51
C ARG A 55 -9.22 -7.53 10.73
N GLN A 56 -8.34 -6.58 11.03
CA GLN A 56 -7.44 -6.66 12.16
C GLN A 56 -8.19 -6.58 13.50
N ASP A 57 -9.18 -5.70 13.60
CA ASP A 57 -10.05 -5.59 14.78
C ASP A 57 -10.82 -6.90 15.03
N ALA A 58 -11.39 -7.48 13.97
CA ALA A 58 -12.10 -8.76 14.07
C ALA A 58 -11.16 -9.92 14.47
N PHE A 59 -9.93 -9.92 13.98
CA PHE A 59 -8.92 -10.92 14.36
C PHE A 59 -8.45 -10.72 15.81
N SER A 60 -8.25 -9.48 16.27
CA SER A 60 -7.93 -9.19 17.67
C SER A 60 -9.05 -9.67 18.59
N PHE A 61 -10.31 -9.34 18.26
CA PHE A 61 -11.47 -9.83 19.03
C PHE A 61 -11.54 -11.34 19.12
N LEU A 62 -11.27 -12.06 18.01
CA LEU A 62 -11.19 -13.52 18.00
C LEU A 62 -10.07 -14.02 18.91
N SER A 63 -8.89 -13.38 18.86
CA SER A 63 -7.75 -13.77 19.70
C SER A 63 -8.03 -13.56 21.18
N ASP A 64 -8.66 -12.44 21.53
CA ASP A 64 -9.07 -12.16 22.92
C ASP A 64 -10.07 -13.20 23.42
N LYS A 65 -11.04 -13.62 22.58
CA LYS A 65 -12.02 -14.64 22.93
C LYS A 65 -11.37 -16.01 23.16
N VAL A 66 -10.39 -16.37 22.34
CA VAL A 66 -9.59 -17.60 22.54
C VAL A 66 -8.84 -17.55 23.87
N GLN A 67 -8.20 -16.42 24.18
CA GLN A 67 -7.47 -16.27 25.45
C GLN A 67 -8.40 -16.32 26.65
N GLU A 68 -9.59 -15.70 26.57
CA GLU A 68 -10.61 -15.73 27.60
C GLU A 68 -11.08 -17.18 27.86
N SER A 69 -11.44 -17.93 26.81
CA SER A 69 -11.89 -19.32 26.91
C SER A 69 -10.82 -20.23 27.51
N ILE A 70 -9.54 -20.06 27.10
CA ILE A 70 -8.44 -20.87 27.64
C ILE A 70 -8.16 -20.51 29.11
N ALA A 71 -8.12 -19.22 29.45
CA ALA A 71 -7.87 -18.77 30.82
C ALA A 71 -9.02 -19.15 31.75
N GLY A 72 -10.27 -19.07 31.26
CA GLY A 72 -11.49 -19.38 31.99
C GLY A 72 -11.94 -20.86 31.96
N ILE A 73 -11.16 -21.76 31.36
CA ILE A 73 -11.61 -23.16 31.09
C ILE A 73 -12.13 -23.90 32.33
N ARG A 74 -11.57 -23.61 33.51
CA ARG A 74 -12.03 -24.22 34.77
C ARG A 74 -13.43 -23.75 35.15
N VAL A 75 -13.75 -22.47 34.87
CA VAL A 75 -15.08 -21.90 35.14
C VAL A 75 -16.08 -22.44 34.13
N VAL A 76 -15.76 -22.46 32.85
CA VAL A 76 -16.60 -23.06 31.79
C VAL A 76 -16.96 -24.52 32.11
N LYS A 77 -15.97 -25.30 32.54
CA LYS A 77 -16.17 -26.70 32.97
C LYS A 77 -17.01 -26.84 34.23
N ALA A 78 -16.79 -25.96 35.21
CA ALA A 78 -17.52 -26.03 36.47
C ALA A 78 -19.02 -25.71 36.31
N PHE A 79 -19.36 -24.83 35.39
CA PHE A 79 -20.74 -24.41 35.10
C PHE A 79 -21.36 -25.12 33.88
N VAL A 80 -20.65 -26.05 33.24
CA VAL A 80 -21.11 -26.82 32.07
C VAL A 80 -21.58 -25.89 30.94
N GLN A 81 -20.80 -24.85 30.65
CA GLN A 81 -21.11 -23.83 29.65
C GLN A 81 -20.32 -23.99 28.34
N GLU A 82 -19.80 -25.16 28.03
CA GLU A 82 -18.99 -25.44 26.85
C GLU A 82 -19.71 -25.10 25.55
N ASP A 83 -21.01 -25.45 25.47
CA ASP A 83 -21.81 -25.20 24.25
C ASP A 83 -22.03 -23.70 23.99
N GLU A 84 -22.17 -22.89 25.04
CA GLU A 84 -22.36 -21.45 24.89
C GLU A 84 -21.04 -20.75 24.55
N ASP A 85 -19.94 -21.14 25.22
CA ASP A 85 -18.59 -20.63 24.90
C ASP A 85 -18.21 -20.99 23.46
N PHE A 86 -18.54 -22.20 23.01
CA PHE A 86 -18.30 -22.60 21.61
C PHE A 86 -19.11 -21.78 20.60
N LYS A 87 -20.39 -21.50 20.89
CA LYS A 87 -21.20 -20.64 20.01
C LYS A 87 -20.67 -19.21 19.91
N GLU A 88 -20.17 -18.64 21.00
CA GLU A 88 -19.54 -17.32 20.99
C GLU A 88 -18.25 -17.33 20.18
N PHE A 89 -17.44 -18.36 20.34
CA PHE A 89 -16.24 -18.55 19.52
C PHE A 89 -16.59 -18.70 18.02
N GLU A 90 -17.61 -19.49 17.68
CA GLU A 90 -18.08 -19.65 16.30
C GLU A 90 -18.52 -18.33 15.69
N LYS A 91 -19.26 -17.48 16.45
CA LYS A 91 -19.62 -16.12 16.00
C LYS A 91 -18.39 -15.22 15.76
N ALA A 92 -17.39 -15.31 16.63
CA ALA A 92 -16.15 -14.55 16.47
C ALA A 92 -15.35 -15.02 15.24
N CYS A 93 -15.30 -16.32 14.99
CA CYS A 93 -14.70 -16.91 13.80
C CYS A 93 -15.40 -16.44 12.52
N GLU A 94 -16.75 -16.48 12.50
CA GLU A 94 -17.54 -16.06 11.34
C GLU A 94 -17.35 -14.56 11.05
N ASN A 95 -17.36 -13.70 12.07
CA ASN A 95 -17.06 -12.28 11.90
C ASN A 95 -15.66 -12.05 11.32
N SER A 96 -14.64 -12.75 11.83
CA SER A 96 -13.27 -12.68 11.32
C SER A 96 -13.20 -13.16 9.85
N ARG A 97 -13.91 -14.25 9.51
CA ARG A 97 -14.03 -14.77 8.16
C ARG A 97 -14.68 -13.74 7.21
N GLU A 98 -15.80 -13.13 7.61
CA GLU A 98 -16.48 -12.11 6.81
C GLU A 98 -15.56 -10.90 6.51
N LYS A 99 -14.88 -10.36 7.53
CA LYS A 99 -13.98 -9.22 7.32
C LYS A 99 -12.78 -9.58 6.46
N ASN A 100 -12.28 -10.81 6.56
CA ASN A 100 -11.23 -11.29 5.67
C ASN A 100 -11.73 -11.42 4.22
N LEU A 101 -12.93 -11.97 4.03
CA LEU A 101 -13.55 -12.07 2.71
C LEU A 101 -13.78 -10.68 2.07
N ASP A 102 -14.13 -9.66 2.84
CA ASP A 102 -14.30 -8.29 2.33
C ASP A 102 -13.00 -7.72 1.74
N VAL A 103 -11.85 -8.02 2.37
CA VAL A 103 -10.54 -7.67 1.84
C VAL A 103 -10.23 -8.45 0.55
N VAL A 104 -10.47 -9.76 0.57
CA VAL A 104 -10.22 -10.64 -0.58
C VAL A 104 -11.09 -10.26 -1.78
N LYS A 105 -12.38 -9.99 -1.57
CA LYS A 105 -13.30 -9.55 -2.63
C LYS A 105 -12.84 -8.25 -3.29
N LEU A 106 -12.41 -7.27 -2.49
CA LEU A 106 -11.88 -6.02 -3.03
C LEU A 106 -10.66 -6.27 -3.91
N ARG A 107 -9.73 -7.10 -3.46
CA ARG A 107 -8.52 -7.45 -4.20
C ARG A 107 -8.82 -8.24 -5.47
N ALA A 108 -9.77 -9.19 -5.40
CA ALA A 108 -10.18 -10.02 -6.52
C ALA A 108 -10.83 -9.23 -7.67
N VAL A 109 -11.48 -8.11 -7.36
CA VAL A 109 -12.06 -7.21 -8.38
C VAL A 109 -11.03 -6.23 -8.90
N PHE A 110 -10.20 -5.70 -8.03
CA PHE A 110 -9.24 -4.65 -8.40
C PHE A 110 -8.12 -5.15 -9.33
N GLY A 111 -7.60 -6.37 -9.10
CA GLY A 111 -6.58 -6.96 -9.96
C GLY A 111 -7.01 -7.02 -11.44
N PRO A 112 -8.06 -7.77 -11.77
CA PRO A 112 -8.55 -7.85 -13.15
C PRO A 112 -8.99 -6.51 -13.74
N ALA A 113 -9.48 -5.57 -12.91
CA ALA A 113 -9.83 -4.22 -13.37
C ALA A 113 -8.59 -3.45 -13.82
N LEU A 114 -7.49 -3.53 -13.07
CA LEU A 114 -6.19 -2.96 -13.49
C LEU A 114 -5.68 -3.57 -14.78
N ASP A 115 -5.68 -4.91 -14.86
CA ASP A 115 -5.23 -5.62 -16.06
C ASP A 115 -6.08 -5.22 -17.28
N GLY A 116 -7.39 -5.01 -17.10
CA GLY A 116 -8.29 -4.50 -18.12
C GLY A 116 -7.90 -3.09 -18.61
N VAL A 117 -7.59 -2.17 -17.71
CA VAL A 117 -7.14 -0.81 -18.08
C VAL A 117 -5.80 -0.84 -18.81
N ILE A 118 -4.87 -1.68 -18.35
CA ILE A 118 -3.57 -1.89 -19.04
C ILE A 118 -3.82 -2.46 -20.44
N GLY A 119 -4.70 -3.46 -20.59
CA GLY A 119 -5.08 -4.03 -21.86
C GLY A 119 -5.68 -3.00 -22.83
N ILE A 120 -6.56 -2.12 -22.34
CA ILE A 120 -7.10 -1.01 -23.13
C ILE A 120 -5.99 -0.05 -23.57
N SER A 121 -5.02 0.25 -22.69
CA SER A 121 -3.86 1.08 -23.04
C SER A 121 -3.05 0.47 -24.18
N VAL A 122 -2.81 -0.83 -24.13
CA VAL A 122 -2.11 -1.57 -25.19
C VAL A 122 -2.88 -1.51 -26.52
N ILE A 123 -4.21 -1.69 -26.49
CA ILE A 123 -5.05 -1.60 -27.70
C ILE A 123 -5.00 -0.19 -28.31
N ILE A 124 -5.15 0.86 -27.47
CA ILE A 124 -5.06 2.26 -27.93
C ILE A 124 -3.70 2.52 -28.57
N THR A 125 -2.63 2.08 -27.93
CA THR A 125 -1.27 2.25 -28.43
C THR A 125 -1.05 1.47 -29.73
N LEU A 126 -1.59 0.25 -29.85
CA LEU A 126 -1.49 -0.55 -31.05
C LEU A 126 -2.21 0.11 -32.23
N LEU A 127 -3.39 0.64 -32.02
CA LEU A 127 -4.19 1.30 -33.07
C LEU A 127 -3.59 2.66 -33.46
N ALA A 128 -3.31 3.52 -32.49
CA ALA A 128 -2.76 4.85 -32.74
C ALA A 128 -1.30 4.79 -33.25
N GLY A 129 -0.45 4.04 -32.53
CA GLY A 129 0.95 3.87 -32.88
C GLY A 129 1.15 3.08 -34.18
N GLY A 130 0.35 2.02 -34.40
CA GLY A 130 0.36 1.26 -35.63
C GLY A 130 0.01 2.12 -36.86
N LYS A 131 -1.00 3.01 -36.73
CA LYS A 131 -1.30 4.00 -37.78
C LYS A 131 -0.12 4.95 -38.04
N MET A 132 0.51 5.47 -36.99
CA MET A 132 1.68 6.34 -37.12
C MET A 132 2.87 5.64 -37.77
N VAL A 133 3.04 4.33 -37.56
CA VAL A 133 4.06 3.51 -38.26
C VAL A 133 3.73 3.38 -39.75
N LEU A 134 2.47 3.12 -40.11
CA LEU A 134 2.02 3.03 -41.51
C LEU A 134 2.17 4.38 -42.22
N ASP A 135 1.93 5.47 -41.55
CA ASP A 135 2.09 6.84 -42.05
C ASP A 135 3.58 7.28 -42.11
N GLY A 136 4.52 6.45 -41.67
CA GLY A 136 5.96 6.70 -41.68
C GLY A 136 6.43 7.75 -40.63
N GLN A 137 5.58 8.08 -39.69
CA GLN A 137 5.89 9.07 -38.63
C GLN A 137 6.75 8.48 -37.52
N VAL A 138 6.62 7.18 -37.26
CA VAL A 138 7.35 6.44 -36.23
C VAL A 138 7.88 5.14 -36.81
N SER A 139 9.11 4.78 -36.46
CA SER A 139 9.69 3.50 -36.91
C SER A 139 9.10 2.33 -36.10
N ILE A 140 9.13 1.12 -36.68
CA ILE A 140 8.70 -0.12 -36.01
C ILE A 140 9.47 -0.31 -34.67
N GLY A 141 10.80 -0.03 -34.71
CA GLY A 141 11.63 -0.12 -33.49
C GLY A 141 11.23 0.84 -32.40
N GLN A 142 10.86 2.08 -32.73
CA GLN A 142 10.35 3.06 -31.77
C GLN A 142 8.99 2.63 -31.20
N PHE A 143 8.12 2.06 -32.04
CA PHE A 143 6.83 1.54 -31.60
C PHE A 143 6.98 0.38 -30.61
N VAL A 144 7.86 -0.57 -30.87
CA VAL A 144 8.15 -1.69 -29.95
C VAL A 144 8.74 -1.18 -28.65
N ALA A 145 9.71 -0.25 -28.72
CA ALA A 145 10.28 0.38 -27.54
C ALA A 145 9.23 1.12 -26.71
N PHE A 146 8.28 1.77 -27.35
CA PHE A 146 7.19 2.48 -26.70
C PHE A 146 6.28 1.56 -25.86
N ASN A 147 5.90 0.40 -26.41
CA ASN A 147 5.14 -0.58 -25.64
C ASN A 147 5.91 -1.06 -24.40
N SER A 148 7.21 -1.32 -24.55
CA SER A 148 8.06 -1.67 -23.39
C SER A 148 8.13 -0.55 -22.34
N TYR A 149 8.11 0.71 -22.75
CA TYR A 149 8.08 1.85 -21.83
C TYR A 149 6.75 1.96 -21.08
N ILE A 150 5.61 1.64 -21.71
CA ILE A 150 4.32 1.59 -21.03
C ILE A 150 4.36 0.52 -19.92
N ASP A 151 4.83 -0.67 -20.22
CA ASP A 151 4.96 -1.77 -19.25
C ASP A 151 5.86 -1.36 -18.07
N MET A 152 6.96 -0.65 -18.34
CA MET A 152 7.86 -0.15 -17.32
C MET A 152 7.23 0.91 -16.42
N LEU A 153 6.21 1.65 -16.88
CA LEU A 153 5.50 2.66 -16.07
C LEU A 153 4.44 2.07 -15.13
N VAL A 154 3.97 0.87 -15.38
CA VAL A 154 2.95 0.22 -14.53
C VAL A 154 3.46 0.03 -13.10
N TRP A 155 4.68 -0.46 -12.94
CA TRP A 155 5.29 -0.68 -11.63
C TRP A 155 5.40 0.59 -10.78
N PRO A 156 5.97 1.70 -11.26
CA PRO A 156 6.00 2.95 -10.50
C PRO A 156 4.62 3.46 -10.09
N MET A 157 3.59 3.28 -10.93
CA MET A 157 2.23 3.70 -10.61
C MET A 157 1.63 2.91 -9.45
N ILE A 158 1.87 1.59 -9.41
CA ILE A 158 1.47 0.74 -8.27
C ILE A 158 2.26 1.12 -7.02
N ALA A 159 3.58 1.30 -7.16
CA ALA A 159 4.45 1.69 -6.06
C ALA A 159 4.09 3.06 -5.46
N ALA A 160 3.59 4.01 -6.26
CA ALA A 160 3.14 5.32 -5.77
C ALA A 160 2.00 5.18 -4.75
N GLY A 161 1.06 4.26 -4.96
CA GLY A 161 -0.01 3.96 -4.00
C GLY A 161 0.51 3.43 -2.66
N ASP A 162 1.46 2.51 -2.70
CA ASP A 162 2.09 1.94 -1.50
C ASP A 162 2.98 2.96 -0.77
N CYS A 163 3.61 3.87 -1.50
CA CYS A 163 4.40 4.97 -0.95
C CYS A 163 3.57 5.90 -0.06
N ILE A 164 2.37 6.27 -0.48
CA ILE A 164 1.46 7.12 0.30
C ILE A 164 1.11 6.44 1.63
N ASN A 165 0.83 5.15 1.61
CA ASN A 165 0.54 4.37 2.81
C ASN A 165 1.75 4.30 3.76
N THR A 166 2.93 4.01 3.23
CA THR A 166 4.17 3.93 4.00
C THR A 166 4.53 5.28 4.61
N PHE A 167 4.38 6.37 3.85
CA PHE A 167 4.62 7.73 4.35
C PHE A 167 3.64 8.11 5.47
N SER A 168 2.36 7.77 5.33
CA SER A 168 1.34 8.00 6.37
C SER A 168 1.66 7.23 7.67
N GLN A 169 2.14 5.99 7.55
CA GLN A 169 2.57 5.20 8.71
C GLN A 169 3.82 5.78 9.37
N ALA A 170 4.79 6.23 8.58
CA ALA A 170 6.00 6.87 9.07
C ALA A 170 5.69 8.18 9.80
N ALA A 171 4.78 9.01 9.25
CA ALA A 171 4.34 10.26 9.89
C ALA A 171 3.62 9.99 11.22
N ALA A 172 2.75 8.97 11.28
CA ALA A 172 2.10 8.58 12.53
C ALA A 172 3.08 8.03 13.57
N ALA A 173 4.09 7.25 13.14
CA ALA A 173 5.15 6.76 14.02
C ALA A 173 6.02 7.91 14.54
N TRP A 174 6.36 8.86 13.67
CA TRP A 174 7.11 10.06 14.06
C TRP A 174 6.36 10.87 15.12
N GLY A 175 5.03 11.07 14.95
CA GLY A 175 4.20 11.75 15.95
C GLY A 175 4.29 11.09 17.34
N ARG A 176 4.25 9.76 17.42
CA ARG A 176 4.40 9.02 18.69
C ARG A 176 5.79 9.15 19.29
N ILE A 177 6.82 9.05 18.46
CA ILE A 177 8.21 9.21 18.92
C ILE A 177 8.43 10.63 19.44
N ARG A 178 7.94 11.63 18.72
CA ARG A 178 8.03 13.04 19.12
C ARG A 178 7.42 13.30 20.50
N THR A 179 6.26 12.72 20.80
CA THR A 179 5.62 12.85 22.12
C THR A 179 6.54 12.35 23.23
N ILE A 180 7.28 11.25 23.00
CA ILE A 180 8.23 10.72 24.00
C ILE A 180 9.43 11.67 24.19
N PHE A 181 9.93 12.25 23.09
CA PHE A 181 11.05 13.21 23.17
C PHE A 181 10.66 14.56 23.75
N GLU A 182 9.40 14.96 23.64
CA GLU A 182 8.89 16.22 24.22
C GLU A 182 8.52 16.06 25.69
N GLU A 183 8.43 14.82 26.22
CA GLU A 183 8.19 14.56 27.63
C GLU A 183 9.40 15.02 28.45
N LYS A 184 9.16 15.91 29.39
CA LYS A 184 10.23 16.38 30.28
C LYS A 184 10.40 15.38 31.42
N PRO A 185 11.65 14.95 31.72
CA PRO A 185 11.89 14.08 32.85
C PRO A 185 11.48 14.77 34.17
N ASP A 186 10.68 14.08 34.97
CA ASP A 186 10.24 14.57 36.31
C ASP A 186 11.44 14.70 37.26
N ILE A 187 12.49 13.94 37.02
CA ILE A 187 13.72 13.95 37.82
C ILE A 187 14.83 14.51 36.93
N VAL A 188 15.30 15.69 37.27
CA VAL A 188 16.42 16.36 36.59
C VAL A 188 17.56 16.49 37.59
N ASP A 189 18.77 16.09 37.16
CA ASP A 189 19.96 16.34 37.97
C ASP A 189 20.18 17.84 38.12
N LEU A 190 20.17 18.32 39.37
CA LEU A 190 20.36 19.74 39.72
C LEU A 190 21.84 20.18 39.53
N VAL A 191 22.72 19.25 39.34
CA VAL A 191 24.19 19.50 39.18
C VAL A 191 24.65 18.96 37.84
N PRO A 192 25.25 19.76 36.95
CA PRO A 192 25.82 19.29 35.71
C PRO A 192 26.91 18.25 35.98
N PRO A 193 27.06 17.20 35.14
CA PRO A 193 28.10 16.15 35.31
C PRO A 193 29.52 16.68 35.37
N GLU A 194 29.80 17.82 34.77
CA GLU A 194 31.11 18.48 34.76
C GLU A 194 31.53 19.00 36.15
N THR A 195 30.60 19.29 37.05
CA THR A 195 30.92 19.73 38.41
C THR A 195 31.24 18.58 39.36
N LEU A 196 30.93 17.35 39.00
CA LEU A 196 31.28 16.15 39.79
C LEU A 196 32.64 15.54 39.40
N ALA A 197 33.21 16.00 38.26
CA ALA A 197 34.53 15.53 37.78
C ALA A 197 35.70 16.43 38.19
N GLY A 198 35.46 17.43 39.02
CA GLY A 198 36.48 18.36 39.47
C GLY A 198 37.03 17.99 40.84
N ASP A 199 38.35 17.84 40.89
CA ASP A 199 39.27 17.71 42.01
C ASP A 199 39.47 16.29 42.56
N ASN A 200 40.26 15.56 41.86
CA ASN A 200 41.25 14.65 42.44
C ASN A 200 42.67 15.09 41.97
N ASP A 201 43.20 16.13 42.57
CA ASP A 201 44.63 16.39 42.66
C ASP A 201 45.12 16.06 44.08
#